data_de74ad4873c25900a7412dd1414ffa12
#
_entry.id   de74ad4873c25900a7412dd1414ffa12
#
_cell.length_a   1.000
_cell.length_b   1.000
_cell.length_c   1.000
_cell.angle_alpha   90.00
_cell.angle_beta   90.00
_cell.angle_gamma   90.00
#
_symmetry.space_group_name_H-M   'P 1'
#
loop_
_entity.id
_entity.type
_entity.pdbx_description
1 polymer ?
#
loop_
_entity_poly.entity_id
_entity_poly.type
_entity_poly.pdbx_seq_one_letter_code
_entity_poly.pdbx_strand_id
1 'polypeptide(L)'
;MSWGKVGNNSGVDRYYQKDTYNSYPYTFGDNILVEGYAPYKLIDPNFTWESTAMTNLGLELSFFNNRLKMELDLYNKLTTSMIRPGQVSRLLSGLEAPDRNIGEMRNRGAEISLSWQDQIGDFSYGIGINYSYNKNKLLKWNERLGRGDKFLGYPYEMVYTYKAVGIAQTWEEIANAPYQNDNLAPGDLLMEDINGDGVIDSNDKVAMPNSMRYIPTSDFSISFNADWKGFDLSMLFQGNAGRKNFWLDNFNNVNVYTSRYAFQEHHLDTWSPDNRGAKFPRLTSGSNGGFNQEQSTFWLYSCDYIRLKNIQLGYRIPSKLLKHIGVSSARIHISAENLFTITKWPGLDPEKLPKSGSEIPYPLMKNYSLGINVTL
;
A
#
# COMPACT_ATOMS: atom_id res chain seq x y z
N MET A 1 -31.00 -4.85 -0.13
CA MET A 1 -30.09 -5.95 0.26
C MET A 1 -29.92 -6.87 -0.93
N SER A 2 -28.70 -7.23 -1.25
CA SER A 2 -28.37 -8.15 -2.34
C SER A 2 -27.39 -9.23 -1.86
N TRP A 3 -27.42 -10.38 -2.51
CA TRP A 3 -26.46 -11.47 -2.34
C TRP A 3 -26.14 -12.05 -3.72
N GLY A 4 -24.86 -12.36 -3.93
CA GLY A 4 -24.42 -12.99 -5.17
C GLY A 4 -23.15 -13.79 -4.97
N LYS A 5 -22.90 -14.75 -5.86
CA LYS A 5 -21.67 -15.53 -5.91
C LYS A 5 -21.10 -15.51 -7.34
N VAL A 6 -19.81 -15.21 -7.46
CA VAL A 6 -19.08 -15.12 -8.73
C VAL A 6 -17.84 -16.01 -8.67
N GLY A 7 -17.56 -16.71 -9.76
CA GLY A 7 -16.32 -17.46 -9.96
C GLY A 7 -15.24 -16.58 -10.60
N ASN A 8 -13.98 -16.84 -10.26
CA ASN A 8 -12.82 -16.19 -10.86
C ASN A 8 -11.80 -17.25 -11.27
N ASN A 9 -11.43 -17.27 -12.55
CA ASN A 9 -10.38 -18.13 -13.09
C ASN A 9 -9.18 -17.34 -13.61
N SER A 10 -9.06 -16.06 -13.25
CA SER A 10 -7.93 -15.21 -13.63
C SER A 10 -6.63 -15.76 -13.06
N GLY A 11 -5.60 -15.85 -13.88
CA GLY A 11 -4.30 -16.40 -13.47
C GLY A 11 -4.20 -17.92 -13.49
N VAL A 12 -5.24 -18.62 -13.94
CA VAL A 12 -5.20 -20.08 -14.17
C VAL A 12 -4.81 -20.36 -15.60
N ASP A 13 -3.80 -21.22 -15.78
CA ASP A 13 -3.44 -21.72 -17.11
C ASP A 13 -4.63 -22.50 -17.71
N ARG A 14 -4.91 -22.28 -18.98
CA ARG A 14 -5.95 -22.98 -19.72
C ARG A 14 -5.78 -24.51 -19.75
N TYR A 15 -4.55 -24.97 -19.59
CA TYR A 15 -4.16 -26.37 -19.61
C TYR A 15 -3.71 -26.90 -18.25
N TYR A 16 -4.09 -26.24 -17.15
CA TYR A 16 -3.67 -26.58 -15.81
C TYR A 16 -3.88 -28.09 -15.47
N GLN A 17 -4.93 -28.71 -15.98
CA GLN A 17 -5.26 -30.13 -15.74
C GLN A 17 -4.57 -31.10 -16.71
N LYS A 18 -3.69 -30.62 -17.58
CA LYS A 18 -2.92 -31.48 -18.48
C LYS A 18 -1.49 -31.66 -17.96
N ASP A 19 -0.98 -32.85 -18.14
CA ASP A 19 0.42 -33.15 -17.85
C ASP A 19 1.32 -32.24 -18.70
N THR A 20 2.21 -31.53 -18.03
CA THR A 20 3.24 -30.73 -18.66
C THR A 20 4.58 -31.42 -18.51
N TYR A 21 5.30 -31.49 -19.61
CA TYR A 21 6.62 -32.12 -19.68
C TYR A 21 7.67 -31.05 -19.91
N ASN A 22 8.74 -31.07 -19.11
CA ASN A 22 9.92 -30.27 -19.36
C ASN A 22 10.97 -31.10 -20.03
N SER A 23 11.79 -30.47 -20.89
CA SER A 23 12.98 -31.07 -21.46
C SER A 23 14.06 -31.18 -20.38
N TYR A 24 14.62 -32.37 -20.24
CA TYR A 24 15.75 -32.68 -19.38
C TYR A 24 16.85 -33.34 -20.20
N PRO A 25 17.73 -32.55 -20.85
CA PRO A 25 18.80 -33.08 -21.64
C PRO A 25 19.77 -33.90 -20.77
N TYR A 26 20.15 -35.07 -21.24
CA TYR A 26 21.08 -35.96 -20.59
C TYR A 26 22.18 -36.41 -21.57
N THR A 27 23.38 -36.52 -21.09
CA THR A 27 24.53 -36.98 -21.91
C THR A 27 24.74 -38.46 -21.75
N PHE A 28 24.59 -39.22 -22.83
CA PHE A 28 24.92 -40.63 -22.90
C PHE A 28 26.27 -40.77 -23.59
N GLY A 29 27.20 -41.57 -23.02
CA GLY A 29 28.50 -41.92 -23.61
C GLY A 29 29.10 -40.80 -24.47
N ASP A 30 30.22 -40.91 -25.04
CA ASP A 30 30.89 -40.00 -26.00
C ASP A 30 30.36 -38.55 -26.16
N ASN A 31 29.83 -37.97 -25.09
CA ASN A 31 29.24 -36.60 -25.01
C ASN A 31 28.05 -36.35 -25.97
N ILE A 32 27.28 -37.37 -26.31
CA ILE A 32 26.04 -37.20 -27.10
C ILE A 32 24.95 -36.71 -26.17
N LEU A 33 24.51 -35.47 -26.40
CA LEU A 33 23.37 -34.88 -25.69
C LEU A 33 22.06 -35.39 -26.30
N VAL A 34 21.24 -36.04 -25.48
CA VAL A 34 19.90 -36.53 -25.86
C VAL A 34 18.86 -35.78 -25.07
N GLU A 35 17.85 -35.28 -25.74
CA GLU A 35 16.70 -34.64 -25.06
C GLU A 35 15.78 -35.72 -24.48
N GLY A 36 15.65 -35.69 -23.16
CA GLY A 36 14.62 -36.40 -22.41
C GLY A 36 13.46 -35.52 -22.03
N TYR A 37 12.30 -36.08 -21.86
CA TYR A 37 11.10 -35.34 -21.38
C TYR A 37 10.53 -36.05 -20.15
N ALA A 38 10.22 -35.29 -19.11
CA ALA A 38 9.58 -35.82 -17.92
C ALA A 38 8.52 -34.86 -17.39
N PRO A 39 7.45 -35.35 -16.76
CA PRO A 39 6.52 -34.49 -16.02
C PRO A 39 7.29 -33.66 -15.00
N TYR A 40 6.96 -32.37 -14.88
CA TYR A 40 7.67 -31.55 -13.92
C TYR A 40 6.78 -31.11 -12.73
N LYS A 41 5.46 -31.16 -12.87
CA LYS A 41 4.49 -30.69 -11.87
C LYS A 41 3.41 -31.73 -11.62
N LEU A 42 3.02 -31.90 -10.36
CA LEU A 42 1.85 -32.69 -9.98
C LEU A 42 0.57 -31.90 -10.31
N ILE A 43 -0.49 -32.63 -10.63
CA ILE A 43 -1.82 -32.07 -10.89
C ILE A 43 -2.74 -32.38 -9.72
N ASP A 44 -3.52 -31.37 -9.26
CA ASP A 44 -4.63 -31.61 -8.33
C ASP A 44 -5.91 -31.89 -9.14
N PRO A 45 -6.47 -33.10 -9.08
CA PRO A 45 -7.68 -33.45 -9.80
C PRO A 45 -8.93 -32.66 -9.32
N ASN A 46 -8.88 -32.09 -8.11
CA ASN A 46 -9.97 -31.29 -7.53
C ASN A 46 -9.79 -29.78 -7.77
N PHE A 47 -8.85 -29.41 -8.61
CA PHE A 47 -8.59 -28.00 -8.91
C PHE A 47 -9.80 -27.33 -9.57
N THR A 48 -10.20 -26.18 -9.02
CA THR A 48 -11.34 -25.40 -9.50
C THR A 48 -11.05 -23.89 -9.44
N TRP A 49 -11.97 -23.09 -9.91
CA TRP A 49 -11.89 -21.63 -9.84
C TRP A 49 -12.10 -21.11 -8.41
N GLU A 50 -11.55 -19.95 -8.13
CA GLU A 50 -11.85 -19.20 -6.92
C GLU A 50 -13.32 -18.74 -6.94
N SER A 51 -13.96 -18.71 -5.78
CA SER A 51 -15.34 -18.25 -5.65
C SER A 51 -15.44 -17.11 -4.64
N THR A 52 -16.17 -16.06 -5.01
CA THR A 52 -16.47 -14.94 -4.13
C THR A 52 -17.96 -14.83 -3.92
N ALA A 53 -18.40 -14.98 -2.67
CA ALA A 53 -19.75 -14.67 -2.24
C ALA A 53 -19.77 -13.28 -1.59
N MET A 54 -20.71 -12.43 -2.02
CA MET A 54 -20.87 -11.07 -1.48
C MET A 54 -22.30 -10.87 -1.00
N THR A 55 -22.44 -10.32 0.20
CA THR A 55 -23.69 -9.77 0.74
C THR A 55 -23.52 -8.28 0.86
N ASN A 56 -24.46 -7.51 0.34
CA ASN A 56 -24.51 -6.07 0.42
C ASN A 56 -25.84 -5.58 0.98
N LEU A 57 -25.76 -4.58 1.87
CA LEU A 57 -26.91 -3.83 2.38
C LEU A 57 -26.73 -2.37 2.01
N GLY A 58 -27.47 -1.90 1.02
CA GLY A 58 -27.50 -0.50 0.57
C GLY A 58 -28.68 0.26 1.16
N LEU A 59 -28.45 1.50 1.49
CA LEU A 59 -29.46 2.45 1.99
C LEU A 59 -29.25 3.79 1.30
N GLU A 60 -30.28 4.29 0.64
CA GLU A 60 -30.29 5.61 0.00
C GLU A 60 -31.35 6.48 0.70
N LEU A 61 -30.93 7.66 1.15
CA LEU A 61 -31.79 8.60 1.87
C LEU A 61 -31.66 10.01 1.29
N SER A 62 -32.76 10.71 1.25
CA SER A 62 -32.82 12.13 0.87
C SER A 62 -33.59 12.92 1.91
N PHE A 63 -33.01 14.04 2.35
CA PHE A 63 -33.56 14.92 3.35
C PHE A 63 -33.62 16.36 2.86
N PHE A 64 -34.39 17.22 3.54
CA PHE A 64 -34.46 18.65 3.30
C PHE A 64 -34.77 19.03 1.85
N ASN A 65 -35.80 18.41 1.25
CA ASN A 65 -36.17 18.59 -0.15
C ASN A 65 -35.00 18.27 -1.10
N ASN A 66 -34.32 17.14 -0.88
CA ASN A 66 -33.17 16.65 -1.67
C ASN A 66 -31.89 17.51 -1.54
N ARG A 67 -31.81 18.42 -0.57
CA ARG A 67 -30.56 19.16 -0.31
C ARG A 67 -29.48 18.27 0.26
N LEU A 68 -29.83 17.32 1.15
CA LEU A 68 -28.95 16.29 1.66
C LEU A 68 -29.31 14.96 1.05
N LYS A 69 -28.35 14.35 0.36
CA LYS A 69 -28.43 12.95 -0.09
C LYS A 69 -27.38 12.14 0.62
N MET A 70 -27.75 10.95 1.05
CA MET A 70 -26.88 10.00 1.73
C MET A 70 -27.04 8.63 1.09
N GLU A 71 -25.94 8.00 0.75
CA GLU A 71 -25.84 6.61 0.34
C GLU A 71 -24.93 5.88 1.31
N LEU A 72 -25.37 4.73 1.80
CA LEU A 72 -24.62 3.88 2.72
C LEU A 72 -24.67 2.45 2.21
N ASP A 73 -23.51 1.86 1.98
CA ASP A 73 -23.35 0.45 1.64
C ASP A 73 -22.55 -0.27 2.71
N LEU A 74 -23.08 -1.38 3.20
CA LEU A 74 -22.40 -2.28 4.12
C LEU A 74 -22.22 -3.62 3.43
N TYR A 75 -21.00 -4.08 3.29
CA TYR A 75 -20.72 -5.32 2.59
C TYR A 75 -19.90 -6.34 3.39
N ASN A 76 -20.15 -7.60 3.08
CA ASN A 76 -19.31 -8.73 3.51
C ASN A 76 -19.02 -9.60 2.29
N LYS A 77 -17.76 -9.67 1.92
CA LYS A 77 -17.25 -10.41 0.77
C LYS A 77 -16.36 -11.54 1.27
N LEU A 78 -16.73 -12.79 0.97
CA LEU A 78 -15.99 -13.99 1.31
C LEU A 78 -15.46 -14.64 0.03
N THR A 79 -14.15 -14.65 -0.14
CA THR A 79 -13.47 -15.38 -1.21
C THR A 79 -12.99 -16.71 -0.67
N THR A 80 -13.43 -17.79 -1.28
CA THR A 80 -13.09 -19.18 -0.94
C THR A 80 -12.40 -19.86 -2.11
N SER A 81 -11.77 -20.99 -1.85
CA SER A 81 -11.06 -21.75 -2.87
C SER A 81 -9.96 -20.93 -3.57
N MET A 82 -9.33 -20.00 -2.84
CA MET A 82 -8.22 -19.21 -3.40
C MET A 82 -7.07 -20.15 -3.79
N ILE A 83 -6.55 -19.92 -4.99
CA ILE A 83 -5.51 -20.75 -5.59
C ILE A 83 -4.17 -20.40 -4.95
N ARG A 84 -3.51 -21.41 -4.39
CA ARG A 84 -2.21 -21.28 -3.75
C ARG A 84 -1.30 -22.42 -4.15
N PRO A 85 0.02 -22.18 -4.25
CA PRO A 85 0.98 -23.25 -4.46
C PRO A 85 0.84 -24.31 -3.36
N GLY A 86 0.63 -25.55 -3.75
CA GLY A 86 0.60 -26.69 -2.82
C GLY A 86 1.99 -26.93 -2.23
N GLN A 87 2.05 -27.78 -1.22
CA GLN A 87 3.29 -28.03 -0.50
C GLN A 87 3.56 -29.55 -0.42
N VAL A 88 4.14 -30.06 -1.49
CA VAL A 88 4.67 -31.43 -1.52
C VAL A 88 6.19 -31.33 -1.60
N SER A 89 6.87 -32.11 -0.77
CA SER A 89 8.34 -32.14 -0.81
C SER A 89 8.83 -32.71 -2.15
N ARG A 90 9.65 -31.95 -2.86
CA ARG A 90 10.31 -32.45 -4.08
C ARG A 90 11.16 -33.70 -3.83
N LEU A 91 11.68 -33.86 -2.61
CA LEU A 91 12.44 -35.07 -2.23
C LEU A 91 11.58 -36.32 -2.23
N LEU A 92 10.27 -36.19 -2.00
CA LEU A 92 9.33 -37.32 -1.98
C LEU A 92 8.73 -37.60 -3.35
N SER A 93 8.46 -36.57 -4.14
CA SER A 93 7.73 -36.70 -5.41
C SER A 93 8.63 -36.60 -6.65
N GLY A 94 9.81 -35.99 -6.54
CA GLY A 94 10.63 -35.56 -7.68
C GLY A 94 10.02 -34.43 -8.52
N LEU A 95 8.78 -34.04 -8.26
CA LEU A 95 7.98 -33.08 -9.03
C LEU A 95 7.63 -31.84 -8.22
N GLU A 96 7.26 -30.77 -8.89
CA GLU A 96 6.70 -29.60 -8.24
C GLU A 96 5.31 -29.88 -7.67
N ALA A 97 5.01 -29.26 -6.55
CA ALA A 97 3.70 -29.37 -5.95
C ALA A 97 2.63 -28.71 -6.85
N PRO A 98 1.41 -29.26 -6.90
CA PRO A 98 0.32 -28.65 -7.65
C PRO A 98 -0.19 -27.39 -6.96
N ASP A 99 -0.76 -26.44 -7.72
CA ASP A 99 -1.59 -25.41 -7.12
C ASP A 99 -2.88 -26.04 -6.59
N ARG A 100 -3.38 -25.54 -5.46
CA ARG A 100 -4.55 -26.07 -4.77
C ARG A 100 -5.49 -24.97 -4.32
N ASN A 101 -6.77 -25.27 -4.24
CA ASN A 101 -7.82 -24.36 -3.78
C ASN A 101 -7.95 -24.38 -2.25
N ILE A 102 -6.97 -23.81 -1.55
CA ILE A 102 -6.84 -23.92 -0.08
C ILE A 102 -6.98 -22.60 0.66
N GLY A 103 -6.88 -21.45 -0.03
CA GLY A 103 -6.97 -20.14 0.61
C GLY A 103 -8.41 -19.66 0.84
N GLU A 104 -8.61 -18.86 1.88
CA GLU A 104 -9.88 -18.20 2.18
C GLU A 104 -9.62 -16.83 2.80
N MET A 105 -10.32 -15.81 2.29
CA MET A 105 -10.16 -14.43 2.71
C MET A 105 -11.52 -13.73 2.83
N ARG A 106 -11.66 -12.92 3.86
CA ARG A 106 -12.85 -12.10 4.09
C ARG A 106 -12.53 -10.63 4.04
N ASN A 107 -13.35 -9.87 3.30
CA ASN A 107 -13.38 -8.41 3.32
C ASN A 107 -14.74 -7.96 3.85
N ARG A 108 -14.72 -7.06 4.81
CA ARG A 108 -15.91 -6.38 5.33
C ARG A 108 -15.67 -4.90 5.30
N GLY A 109 -16.67 -4.15 4.87
CA GLY A 109 -16.49 -2.72 4.75
C GLY A 109 -17.81 -1.96 4.78
N ALA A 110 -17.63 -0.64 4.80
CA ALA A 110 -18.67 0.33 4.69
C ALA A 110 -18.26 1.41 3.68
N GLU A 111 -19.19 1.83 2.85
CA GLU A 111 -19.04 2.94 1.92
C GLU A 111 -20.12 3.97 2.21
N ILE A 112 -19.74 5.24 2.33
CA ILE A 112 -20.63 6.34 2.63
C ILE A 112 -20.41 7.43 1.61
N SER A 113 -21.49 7.86 0.96
CA SER A 113 -21.52 9.05 0.11
C SER A 113 -22.52 10.04 0.69
N LEU A 114 -22.06 11.27 0.94
CA LEU A 114 -22.87 12.37 1.40
C LEU A 114 -22.77 13.52 0.42
N SER A 115 -23.90 14.10 0.03
CA SER A 115 -23.95 15.27 -0.83
C SER A 115 -24.92 16.27 -0.26
N TRP A 116 -24.43 17.47 0.01
CA TRP A 116 -25.22 18.62 0.40
C TRP A 116 -25.18 19.67 -0.69
N GLN A 117 -26.34 20.22 -1.07
CA GLN A 117 -26.45 21.33 -2.01
C GLN A 117 -27.49 22.32 -1.48
N ASP A 118 -27.13 23.61 -1.48
CA ASP A 118 -28.04 24.67 -1.05
C ASP A 118 -27.74 25.98 -1.78
N GLN A 119 -28.68 26.91 -1.68
CA GLN A 119 -28.60 28.26 -2.24
C GLN A 119 -29.11 29.29 -1.24
N ILE A 120 -28.34 30.34 -1.01
CA ILE A 120 -28.68 31.45 -0.15
C ILE A 120 -28.56 32.73 -0.97
N GLY A 121 -29.71 33.26 -1.45
CA GLY A 121 -29.69 34.38 -2.38
C GLY A 121 -28.95 34.05 -3.68
N ASP A 122 -27.93 34.86 -4.01
CA ASP A 122 -27.07 34.65 -5.20
C ASP A 122 -25.94 33.66 -4.95
N PHE A 123 -25.77 33.14 -3.73
CA PHE A 123 -24.71 32.20 -3.38
C PHE A 123 -25.25 30.78 -3.40
N SER A 124 -24.75 29.94 -4.33
CA SER A 124 -25.01 28.51 -4.35
C SER A 124 -23.75 27.73 -3.98
N TYR A 125 -23.91 26.67 -3.20
CA TYR A 125 -22.78 25.86 -2.80
C TYR A 125 -23.15 24.37 -2.68
N GLY A 126 -22.14 23.52 -2.84
CA GLY A 126 -22.27 22.09 -2.67
C GLY A 126 -21.05 21.50 -1.95
N ILE A 127 -21.31 20.51 -1.10
CA ILE A 127 -20.26 19.73 -0.42
C ILE A 127 -20.57 18.26 -0.68
N GLY A 128 -19.58 17.53 -1.20
CA GLY A 128 -19.64 16.08 -1.36
C GLY A 128 -18.57 15.42 -0.50
N ILE A 129 -18.92 14.33 0.17
CA ILE A 129 -18.00 13.52 0.98
C ILE A 129 -18.20 12.08 0.57
N ASN A 130 -17.12 11.41 0.14
CA ASN A 130 -17.10 9.97 -0.03
C ASN A 130 -16.07 9.39 0.93
N TYR A 131 -16.45 8.33 1.60
CA TYR A 131 -15.61 7.59 2.53
C TYR A 131 -15.82 6.09 2.34
N SER A 132 -14.73 5.35 2.17
CA SER A 132 -14.76 3.90 2.18
C SER A 132 -13.85 3.33 3.27
N TYR A 133 -14.31 2.29 3.91
CA TYR A 133 -13.56 1.53 4.90
C TYR A 133 -13.60 0.05 4.56
N ASN A 134 -12.46 -0.59 4.51
CA ASN A 134 -12.34 -2.03 4.25
C ASN A 134 -11.45 -2.70 5.29
N LYS A 135 -11.97 -3.74 5.93
CA LYS A 135 -11.20 -4.62 6.81
C LYS A 135 -11.04 -5.98 6.17
N ASN A 136 -9.82 -6.26 5.76
CA ASN A 136 -9.41 -7.54 5.21
C ASN A 136 -8.99 -8.51 6.33
N LYS A 137 -9.32 -9.79 6.20
CA LYS A 137 -8.89 -10.85 7.10
C LYS A 137 -8.63 -12.14 6.35
N LEU A 138 -7.44 -12.67 6.51
CA LEU A 138 -7.07 -13.98 5.98
C LEU A 138 -7.59 -15.08 6.92
N LEU A 139 -8.37 -16.01 6.40
CA LEU A 139 -9.01 -17.09 7.17
C LEU A 139 -8.31 -18.43 6.98
N LYS A 140 -7.86 -18.72 5.75
CA LYS A 140 -7.03 -19.87 5.40
C LYS A 140 -5.98 -19.45 4.38
N TRP A 141 -4.78 -20.01 4.46
CA TRP A 141 -3.70 -19.62 3.56
C TRP A 141 -2.85 -20.77 3.02
N ASN A 142 -2.37 -21.65 3.88
CA ASN A 142 -1.52 -22.78 3.53
C ASN A 142 -1.86 -24.00 4.37
N GLU A 143 -1.46 -25.17 3.89
CA GLU A 143 -1.53 -26.42 4.65
C GLU A 143 -0.30 -26.63 5.56
N ARG A 144 0.73 -25.80 5.45
CA ARG A 144 1.98 -25.94 6.20
C ARG A 144 1.85 -25.37 7.60
N LEU A 145 2.04 -26.24 8.58
CA LEU A 145 2.28 -25.86 9.98
C LEU A 145 3.56 -25.01 10.08
N GLY A 146 3.49 -23.86 10.70
CA GLY A 146 4.63 -23.05 11.12
C GLY A 146 4.75 -21.64 10.53
N ARG A 147 4.79 -21.44 9.22
CA ARG A 147 4.90 -20.07 8.63
C ARG A 147 3.57 -19.49 8.16
N GLY A 148 2.64 -20.31 7.71
CA GLY A 148 1.34 -19.87 7.24
C GLY A 148 0.41 -19.39 8.35
N ASP A 149 0.52 -19.98 9.53
CA ASP A 149 -0.39 -19.71 10.65
C ASP A 149 -0.17 -18.34 11.29
N LYS A 150 1.04 -17.79 11.22
CA LYS A 150 1.37 -16.44 11.73
C LYS A 150 0.55 -15.31 11.06
N PHE A 151 0.02 -15.55 9.86
CA PHE A 151 -0.78 -14.57 9.12
C PHE A 151 -2.29 -14.76 9.25
N LEU A 152 -2.74 -15.91 9.78
CA LEU A 152 -4.15 -16.18 9.93
C LEU A 152 -4.79 -15.24 10.96
N GLY A 153 -5.95 -14.74 10.61
CA GLY A 153 -6.66 -13.78 11.44
C GLY A 153 -6.28 -12.31 11.22
N TYR A 154 -5.21 -12.05 10.47
CA TYR A 154 -4.72 -10.73 10.12
C TYR A 154 -5.05 -10.34 8.67
N PRO A 155 -4.87 -9.08 8.28
CA PRO A 155 -4.97 -8.66 6.88
C PRO A 155 -3.93 -9.33 5.98
N TYR A 156 -4.27 -9.58 4.73
CA TYR A 156 -3.43 -10.27 3.76
C TYR A 156 -2.04 -9.65 3.59
N GLU A 157 -1.91 -8.36 3.55
CA GLU A 157 -0.63 -7.64 3.37
C GLU A 157 -0.17 -6.91 4.64
N MET A 158 -0.46 -7.49 5.77
CA MET A 158 0.00 -6.99 7.05
C MET A 158 1.54 -6.95 7.10
N VAL A 159 2.08 -5.89 7.70
CA VAL A 159 3.51 -5.80 7.98
C VAL A 159 3.88 -6.79 9.08
N TYR A 160 4.89 -7.62 8.80
CA TYR A 160 5.48 -8.57 9.73
C TYR A 160 6.98 -8.27 9.82
N THR A 161 7.44 -7.77 10.98
CA THR A 161 8.76 -7.16 11.10
C THR A 161 9.29 -7.21 12.53
N TYR A 162 10.58 -6.89 12.69
CA TYR A 162 11.20 -6.73 13.99
C TYR A 162 10.65 -5.50 14.72
N LYS A 163 10.61 -5.58 16.05
CA LYS A 163 10.27 -4.46 16.91
C LYS A 163 11.57 -3.84 17.43
N ALA A 164 11.86 -2.61 17.00
CA ALA A 164 13.02 -1.87 17.47
C ALA A 164 12.74 -1.30 18.87
N VAL A 165 13.71 -1.45 19.78
CA VAL A 165 13.68 -0.92 21.15
C VAL A 165 14.22 0.50 21.17
N GLY A 166 15.30 0.76 20.43
CA GLY A 166 15.97 2.06 20.37
C GLY A 166 17.37 1.95 19.79
N ILE A 167 18.14 3.04 19.90
CA ILE A 167 19.54 3.11 19.48
C ILE A 167 20.40 2.88 20.72
N ALA A 168 21.28 1.87 20.68
CA ALA A 168 22.23 1.58 21.76
C ALA A 168 23.16 2.77 22.03
N GLN A 169 23.30 3.19 23.28
CA GLN A 169 24.11 4.33 23.66
C GLN A 169 25.47 3.93 24.19
N THR A 170 25.59 2.74 24.75
CA THR A 170 26.80 2.27 25.44
C THR A 170 27.08 0.80 25.16
N TRP A 171 28.33 0.38 25.41
CA TRP A 171 28.71 -1.03 25.38
C TRP A 171 28.04 -1.87 26.47
N GLU A 172 27.68 -1.24 27.60
CA GLU A 172 26.98 -1.90 28.69
C GLU A 172 25.53 -2.27 28.27
N GLU A 173 24.83 -1.37 27.56
CA GLU A 173 23.52 -1.68 26.99
C GLU A 173 23.60 -2.86 26.03
N ILE A 174 24.63 -2.90 25.18
CA ILE A 174 24.83 -4.00 24.21
C ILE A 174 25.15 -5.32 24.93
N ALA A 175 25.99 -5.29 25.98
CA ALA A 175 26.32 -6.49 26.74
C ALA A 175 25.13 -7.12 27.47
N ASN A 176 24.10 -6.30 27.78
CA ASN A 176 22.88 -6.74 28.42
C ASN A 176 21.72 -7.00 27.42
N ALA A 177 21.93 -6.71 26.13
CA ALA A 177 20.94 -6.94 25.08
C ALA A 177 21.02 -8.39 24.55
N PRO A 178 19.92 -8.91 23.96
CA PRO A 178 19.95 -10.16 23.21
C PRO A 178 20.99 -10.09 22.07
N TYR A 179 21.61 -11.23 21.79
CA TYR A 179 22.59 -11.31 20.71
C TYR A 179 21.94 -11.02 19.35
N GLN A 180 22.46 -10.06 18.61
CA GLN A 180 21.99 -9.71 17.26
C GLN A 180 22.99 -10.10 16.17
N ASN A 181 24.26 -9.70 16.34
CA ASN A 181 25.39 -10.02 15.46
C ASN A 181 26.72 -9.60 16.12
N ASP A 182 27.84 -10.07 15.56
CA ASP A 182 29.18 -9.82 16.07
C ASP A 182 29.66 -8.37 15.90
N ASN A 183 29.00 -7.57 15.06
CA ASN A 183 29.41 -6.20 14.75
C ASN A 183 28.55 -5.13 15.45
N LEU A 184 27.71 -5.55 16.39
CA LEU A 184 26.86 -4.64 17.14
C LEU A 184 27.70 -3.66 17.96
N ALA A 185 27.42 -2.38 17.84
CA ALA A 185 28.18 -1.32 18.53
C ALA A 185 27.25 -0.16 18.96
N PRO A 186 27.69 0.72 19.88
CA PRO A 186 26.95 1.92 20.22
C PRO A 186 26.60 2.73 18.97
N GLY A 187 25.33 3.17 18.89
CA GLY A 187 24.73 3.79 17.71
C GLY A 187 23.94 2.85 16.82
N ASP A 188 23.95 1.55 17.07
CA ASP A 188 23.13 0.58 16.33
C ASP A 188 21.74 0.40 16.94
N LEU A 189 20.77 -0.03 16.13
CA LEU A 189 19.43 -0.38 16.58
C LEU A 189 19.43 -1.67 17.39
N LEU A 190 18.80 -1.64 18.54
CA LEU A 190 18.48 -2.83 19.33
C LEU A 190 17.07 -3.31 18.98
N MET A 191 16.92 -4.62 18.81
CA MET A 191 15.64 -5.28 18.56
C MET A 191 15.16 -5.98 19.83
N GLU A 192 13.84 -6.11 19.94
CA GLU A 192 13.19 -6.84 21.03
C GLU A 192 13.23 -8.35 20.76
N ASP A 193 13.72 -9.12 21.72
CA ASP A 193 13.65 -10.57 21.75
C ASP A 193 12.21 -10.97 22.17
N ILE A 194 11.44 -11.44 21.22
CA ILE A 194 10.00 -11.73 21.41
C ILE A 194 9.79 -13.14 22.01
N ASN A 195 10.65 -14.08 21.64
CA ASN A 195 10.55 -15.45 22.09
C ASN A 195 11.32 -15.75 23.39
N GLY A 196 12.23 -14.83 23.80
CA GLY A 196 13.02 -14.91 25.02
C GLY A 196 14.16 -15.91 24.95
N ASP A 197 14.67 -16.25 23.77
CA ASP A 197 15.76 -17.21 23.61
C ASP A 197 17.17 -16.58 23.67
N GLY A 198 17.23 -15.25 23.80
CA GLY A 198 18.47 -14.49 23.90
C GLY A 198 19.14 -14.18 22.57
N VAL A 199 18.53 -14.51 21.43
CA VAL A 199 19.07 -14.30 20.08
C VAL A 199 18.02 -13.66 19.19
N ILE A 200 18.37 -12.58 18.51
CA ILE A 200 17.46 -11.93 17.55
C ILE A 200 17.55 -12.61 16.18
N ASP A 201 16.47 -13.29 15.82
CA ASP A 201 16.35 -13.98 14.52
C ASP A 201 14.95 -13.80 13.89
N SER A 202 14.64 -14.59 12.86
CA SER A 202 13.34 -14.51 12.17
C SER A 202 12.13 -14.87 13.05
N ASN A 203 12.35 -15.46 14.23
CA ASN A 203 11.28 -15.82 15.17
C ASN A 203 10.83 -14.62 16.02
N ASP A 204 11.64 -13.55 16.07
CA ASP A 204 11.33 -12.31 16.80
C ASP A 204 10.52 -11.30 15.96
N LYS A 205 10.22 -11.65 14.72
CA LYS A 205 9.33 -10.81 13.92
C LYS A 205 7.90 -10.92 14.44
N VAL A 206 7.21 -9.79 14.50
CA VAL A 206 5.82 -9.70 14.97
C VAL A 206 4.90 -9.08 13.94
N ALA A 207 3.64 -9.44 14.06
CA ALA A 207 2.57 -8.87 13.27
C ALA A 207 2.28 -7.43 13.71
N MET A 208 2.14 -6.53 12.76
CA MET A 208 1.68 -5.15 12.99
C MET A 208 0.21 -5.02 12.59
N PRO A 209 -0.77 -5.24 13.49
CA PRO A 209 -2.17 -5.48 13.12
C PRO A 209 -2.84 -4.35 12.34
N ASN A 210 -2.40 -3.12 12.52
CA ASN A 210 -2.98 -1.92 11.89
C ASN A 210 -2.03 -1.31 10.85
N SER A 211 -1.27 -2.16 10.15
CA SER A 211 -0.29 -1.72 9.17
C SER A 211 -0.45 -2.49 7.87
N MET A 212 -1.35 -2.04 7.02
CA MET A 212 -1.42 -2.51 5.64
C MET A 212 -0.28 -1.87 4.84
N ARG A 213 0.43 -2.68 4.05
CA ARG A 213 1.59 -2.18 3.30
C ARG A 213 1.21 -1.49 2.00
N TYR A 214 0.32 -2.09 1.23
CA TYR A 214 0.01 -1.61 -0.13
C TYR A 214 -1.40 -1.05 -0.28
N ILE A 215 -2.36 -1.57 0.48
CA ILE A 215 -3.77 -1.20 0.37
C ILE A 215 -4.17 -0.44 1.64
N PRO A 216 -4.67 0.79 1.55
CA PRO A 216 -5.20 1.51 2.71
C PRO A 216 -6.45 0.81 3.24
N THR A 217 -6.72 0.99 4.53
CA THR A 217 -7.98 0.54 5.14
C THR A 217 -9.11 1.52 4.90
N SER A 218 -8.77 2.78 4.65
CA SER A 218 -9.74 3.85 4.40
C SER A 218 -9.28 4.74 3.26
N ASP A 219 -10.22 5.08 2.38
CA ASP A 219 -10.07 6.09 1.35
C ASP A 219 -11.18 7.13 1.50
N PHE A 220 -10.86 8.39 1.28
CA PHE A 220 -11.84 9.46 1.35
C PHE A 220 -11.59 10.56 0.33
N SER A 221 -12.68 11.22 -0.04
CA SER A 221 -12.63 12.45 -0.82
C SER A 221 -13.66 13.44 -0.30
N ILE A 222 -13.28 14.73 -0.38
CA ILE A 222 -14.16 15.86 -0.04
C ILE A 222 -14.12 16.81 -1.22
N SER A 223 -15.30 17.06 -1.81
CA SER A 223 -15.48 18.05 -2.86
C SER A 223 -16.25 19.26 -2.30
N PHE A 224 -15.85 20.42 -2.75
CA PHE A 224 -16.54 21.68 -2.46
C PHE A 224 -16.70 22.46 -3.76
N ASN A 225 -17.92 22.93 -4.01
CA ASN A 225 -18.22 23.80 -5.14
C ASN A 225 -19.03 25.01 -4.63
N ALA A 226 -18.75 26.19 -5.17
CA ALA A 226 -19.49 27.40 -4.86
C ALA A 226 -19.59 28.29 -6.08
N ASP A 227 -20.73 28.94 -6.24
CA ASP A 227 -20.99 29.97 -7.26
C ASP A 227 -21.54 31.24 -6.59
N TRP A 228 -20.95 32.39 -6.93
CA TRP A 228 -21.41 33.69 -6.42
C TRP A 228 -21.11 34.82 -7.40
N LYS A 229 -22.16 35.48 -7.89
CA LYS A 229 -22.08 36.68 -8.75
C LYS A 229 -21.06 36.53 -9.90
N GLY A 230 -21.04 35.39 -10.56
CA GLY A 230 -20.14 35.10 -11.69
C GLY A 230 -18.80 34.45 -11.30
N PHE A 231 -18.42 34.46 -10.04
CA PHE A 231 -17.31 33.65 -9.55
C PHE A 231 -17.77 32.20 -9.35
N ASP A 232 -16.93 31.26 -9.71
CA ASP A 232 -17.08 29.85 -9.39
C ASP A 232 -15.80 29.31 -8.76
N LEU A 233 -15.95 28.53 -7.70
CA LEU A 233 -14.88 27.83 -7.00
C LEU A 233 -15.17 26.34 -6.95
N SER A 234 -14.19 25.51 -7.32
CA SER A 234 -14.24 24.09 -7.06
C SER A 234 -12.97 23.62 -6.37
N MET A 235 -13.13 22.71 -5.41
CA MET A 235 -12.01 22.10 -4.70
C MET A 235 -12.26 20.60 -4.54
N LEU A 236 -11.20 19.81 -4.63
CA LEU A 236 -11.21 18.38 -4.34
C LEU A 236 -10.06 18.03 -3.43
N PHE A 237 -10.39 17.56 -2.25
CA PHE A 237 -9.46 16.90 -1.35
C PHE A 237 -9.57 15.38 -1.51
N GLN A 238 -8.45 14.71 -1.44
CA GLN A 238 -8.35 13.25 -1.45
C GLN A 238 -7.35 12.79 -0.42
N GLY A 239 -7.61 11.65 0.21
CA GLY A 239 -6.69 11.07 1.16
C GLY A 239 -6.98 9.60 1.41
N ASN A 240 -6.04 8.96 2.09
CA ASN A 240 -6.22 7.62 2.61
C ASN A 240 -5.61 7.48 4.01
N ALA A 241 -6.01 6.41 4.71
CA ALA A 241 -5.50 6.09 6.02
C ALA A 241 -5.41 4.58 6.27
N GLY A 242 -4.61 4.22 7.28
CA GLY A 242 -4.41 2.83 7.69
C GLY A 242 -3.37 2.09 6.88
N ARG A 243 -2.48 2.82 6.21
CA ARG A 243 -1.36 2.26 5.47
C ARG A 243 -0.03 2.66 6.08
N LYS A 244 0.90 1.70 6.17
CA LYS A 244 2.27 1.94 6.61
C LYS A 244 3.23 1.29 5.65
N ASN A 245 4.38 1.92 5.44
CA ASN A 245 5.46 1.32 4.66
C ASN A 245 6.81 1.63 5.30
N PHE A 246 7.81 0.85 4.93
CA PHE A 246 9.17 1.09 5.36
C PHE A 246 9.80 2.23 4.57
N TRP A 247 10.29 3.22 5.29
CA TRP A 247 11.15 4.26 4.74
C TRP A 247 12.61 3.79 4.80
N LEU A 248 12.87 2.72 4.11
CA LEU A 248 14.18 2.05 4.05
C LEU A 248 14.40 1.61 2.61
N ASP A 249 14.96 2.48 1.83
CA ASP A 249 15.39 2.23 0.45
C ASP A 249 16.89 2.54 0.32
N ASN A 250 17.44 2.35 -0.88
CA ASN A 250 18.86 2.60 -1.13
C ASN A 250 19.30 4.05 -0.87
N PHE A 251 18.36 5.02 -0.86
CA PHE A 251 18.67 6.43 -0.63
C PHE A 251 18.64 6.81 0.85
N ASN A 252 17.79 6.13 1.64
CA ASN A 252 17.60 6.42 3.05
C ASN A 252 18.46 5.50 3.94
N ASN A 253 19.26 4.65 3.32
CA ASN A 253 20.07 3.67 3.99
C ASN A 253 21.21 4.37 4.77
N VAL A 254 21.38 4.02 6.05
CA VAL A 254 22.49 4.49 6.88
C VAL A 254 23.84 3.87 6.48
N ASN A 255 23.85 2.86 5.62
CA ASN A 255 25.06 2.27 5.05
C ASN A 255 25.46 2.96 3.74
N VAL A 256 26.04 4.13 3.85
CA VAL A 256 26.34 5.01 2.71
C VAL A 256 27.43 4.47 1.79
N TYR A 257 28.35 3.65 2.29
CA TYR A 257 29.50 3.16 1.50
C TYR A 257 29.16 2.07 0.50
N THR A 258 28.09 1.30 0.72
CA THR A 258 27.64 0.28 -0.24
C THR A 258 26.64 0.81 -1.23
N SER A 259 25.97 1.91 -0.93
CA SER A 259 24.81 2.39 -1.70
C SER A 259 25.21 3.26 -2.86
N ARG A 260 26.36 3.62 -3.21
CA ARG A 260 26.73 4.49 -4.37
C ARG A 260 25.91 5.80 -4.48
N TYR A 261 25.14 6.17 -3.44
CA TYR A 261 24.24 7.30 -3.42
C TYR A 261 24.82 8.43 -2.56
N ALA A 262 24.44 9.66 -2.90
CA ALA A 262 24.86 10.83 -2.15
C ALA A 262 24.19 10.87 -0.78
N PHE A 263 24.86 11.49 0.18
CA PHE A 263 24.28 11.82 1.49
C PHE A 263 23.05 12.71 1.31
N GLN A 264 22.06 12.47 2.15
CA GLN A 264 20.84 13.27 2.23
C GLN A 264 20.79 13.99 3.59
N GLU A 265 19.89 14.95 3.74
CA GLU A 265 19.77 15.79 4.92
C GLU A 265 19.62 14.97 6.23
N HIS A 266 18.85 13.88 6.18
CA HIS A 266 18.65 13.04 7.37
C HIS A 266 19.91 12.33 7.86
N HIS A 267 20.94 12.16 7.02
CA HIS A 267 22.24 11.61 7.45
C HIS A 267 23.03 12.56 8.35
N LEU A 268 22.64 13.85 8.41
CA LEU A 268 23.24 14.81 9.35
C LEU A 268 22.79 14.58 10.79
N ASP A 269 21.65 13.91 11.00
CA ASP A 269 21.09 13.58 12.32
C ASP A 269 21.25 12.09 12.64
N THR A 270 22.45 11.57 12.41
CA THR A 270 22.82 10.19 12.76
C THR A 270 23.64 10.16 14.05
N TRP A 271 23.51 9.05 14.77
CA TRP A 271 24.20 8.86 16.04
C TRP A 271 25.73 8.92 15.89
N SER A 272 26.38 9.64 16.80
CA SER A 272 27.80 9.64 17.03
C SER A 272 28.07 9.86 18.52
N PRO A 273 29.31 9.63 19.02
CA PRO A 273 29.63 9.93 20.41
C PRO A 273 29.35 11.37 20.84
N ASP A 274 29.42 12.31 19.88
CA ASP A 274 29.13 13.74 20.08
C ASP A 274 27.67 14.11 19.83
N ASN A 275 26.87 13.20 19.22
CA ASN A 275 25.44 13.38 18.93
C ASN A 275 24.63 12.15 19.37
N ARG A 276 24.59 11.87 20.65
CA ARG A 276 23.90 10.72 21.24
C ARG A 276 22.38 10.81 21.16
N GLY A 277 21.85 12.02 21.04
CA GLY A 277 20.41 12.28 20.89
C GLY A 277 19.90 12.21 19.46
N ALA A 278 20.72 11.77 18.51
CA ALA A 278 20.36 11.67 17.11
C ALA A 278 19.14 10.79 16.87
N LYS A 279 18.38 11.15 15.83
CA LYS A 279 17.17 10.43 15.43
C LYS A 279 17.47 9.12 14.72
N PHE A 280 18.59 9.02 14.01
CA PHE A 280 18.94 7.87 13.16
C PHE A 280 20.16 7.12 13.72
N PRO A 281 20.26 5.81 13.46
CA PRO A 281 21.43 5.02 13.86
C PRO A 281 22.70 5.54 13.23
N ARG A 282 23.84 5.09 13.74
CA ARG A 282 25.15 5.48 13.24
C ARG A 282 25.33 5.12 11.77
N LEU A 283 26.11 5.90 11.05
CA LEU A 283 26.55 5.58 9.70
C LEU A 283 27.54 4.41 9.74
N THR A 284 27.32 3.43 8.86
CA THR A 284 28.16 2.24 8.75
C THR A 284 28.71 2.06 7.35
N SER A 285 29.79 1.28 7.21
CA SER A 285 30.39 0.91 5.94
C SER A 285 30.26 -0.58 5.70
N GLY A 286 30.03 -0.96 4.43
CA GLY A 286 29.92 -2.37 4.03
C GLY A 286 28.73 -3.08 4.68
N SER A 287 28.88 -4.35 5.02
CA SER A 287 27.87 -5.16 5.68
C SER A 287 27.77 -4.95 7.20
N ASN A 288 28.53 -3.99 7.76
CA ASN A 288 28.65 -3.80 9.20
C ASN A 288 27.42 -3.12 9.84
N GLY A 289 26.43 -2.73 9.07
CA GLY A 289 25.22 -2.08 9.57
C GLY A 289 24.22 -3.03 10.26
N GLY A 290 24.42 -4.34 10.17
CA GLY A 290 23.58 -5.32 10.84
C GLY A 290 22.09 -5.01 10.74
N PHE A 291 21.40 -5.01 11.89
CA PHE A 291 19.95 -4.73 11.96
C PHE A 291 19.56 -3.28 11.70
N ASN A 292 20.51 -2.33 11.58
CA ASN A 292 20.20 -0.95 11.19
C ASN A 292 19.49 -0.85 9.83
N GLN A 293 19.72 -1.83 8.95
CA GLN A 293 19.17 -1.88 7.60
C GLN A 293 17.98 -2.85 7.47
N GLU A 294 17.69 -3.58 8.54
CA GLU A 294 16.56 -4.51 8.54
C GLU A 294 15.25 -3.77 8.66
N GLN A 295 14.23 -4.31 8.00
CA GLN A 295 12.86 -3.84 8.17
C GLN A 295 12.45 -4.02 9.62
N SER A 296 12.19 -2.91 10.30
CA SER A 296 11.80 -2.86 11.70
C SER A 296 10.77 -1.77 11.94
N THR A 297 10.21 -1.73 13.14
CA THR A 297 9.28 -0.66 13.53
C THR A 297 9.92 0.72 13.51
N PHE A 298 11.25 0.81 13.58
CA PHE A 298 11.99 2.07 13.47
C PHE A 298 11.77 2.74 12.11
N TRP A 299 11.80 1.95 11.03
CA TRP A 299 11.64 2.43 9.67
C TRP A 299 10.18 2.41 9.17
N LEU A 300 9.25 1.99 10.01
CA LEU A 300 7.84 1.83 9.63
C LEU A 300 7.05 3.12 9.87
N TYR A 301 6.86 3.89 8.82
CA TYR A 301 6.13 5.16 8.86
C TYR A 301 4.70 5.04 8.34
N SER A 302 3.79 5.90 8.86
CA SER A 302 2.45 6.07 8.29
C SER A 302 2.54 6.72 6.92
N CYS A 303 1.79 6.17 5.95
CA CYS A 303 1.57 6.73 4.64
C CYS A 303 0.21 7.44 4.53
N ASP A 304 -0.44 7.69 5.66
CA ASP A 304 -1.69 8.43 5.71
C ASP A 304 -1.48 9.85 5.21
N TYR A 305 -2.41 10.33 4.40
CA TYR A 305 -2.32 11.69 3.88
C TYR A 305 -3.69 12.30 3.57
N ILE A 306 -3.72 13.61 3.50
CA ILE A 306 -4.75 14.41 2.84
C ILE A 306 -4.08 15.37 1.85
N ARG A 307 -4.61 15.44 0.64
CA ARG A 307 -4.09 16.26 -0.46
C ARG A 307 -5.17 17.13 -1.04
N LEU A 308 -4.88 18.42 -1.23
CA LEU A 308 -5.67 19.25 -2.13
C LEU A 308 -5.31 18.87 -3.57
N LYS A 309 -6.14 17.97 -4.13
CA LYS A 309 -5.92 17.33 -5.43
C LYS A 309 -6.16 18.30 -6.58
N ASN A 310 -7.22 19.10 -6.46
CA ASN A 310 -7.57 20.10 -7.44
C ASN A 310 -8.21 21.31 -6.75
N ILE A 311 -7.88 22.50 -7.22
CA ILE A 311 -8.59 23.74 -6.92
C ILE A 311 -8.70 24.55 -8.20
N GLN A 312 -9.88 25.08 -8.47
CA GLN A 312 -10.14 25.95 -9.61
C GLN A 312 -10.99 27.13 -9.17
N LEU A 313 -10.56 28.33 -9.51
CA LEU A 313 -11.32 29.57 -9.35
C LEU A 313 -11.57 30.16 -10.71
N GLY A 314 -12.82 30.34 -11.07
CA GLY A 314 -13.26 30.94 -12.33
C GLY A 314 -14.06 32.19 -12.13
N TYR A 315 -14.11 33.01 -13.18
CA TYR A 315 -14.97 34.15 -13.28
C TYR A 315 -15.64 34.20 -14.65
N ARG A 316 -16.96 34.24 -14.66
CA ARG A 316 -17.79 34.40 -15.86
C ARG A 316 -17.99 35.87 -16.15
N ILE A 317 -17.51 36.34 -17.31
CA ILE A 317 -17.64 37.73 -17.72
C ILE A 317 -19.10 38.03 -18.01
N PRO A 318 -19.68 39.13 -17.47
CA PRO A 318 -21.07 39.47 -17.69
C PRO A 318 -21.38 39.62 -19.19
N SER A 319 -22.45 38.98 -19.65
CA SER A 319 -22.87 38.97 -21.08
C SER A 319 -23.06 40.37 -21.68
N LYS A 320 -23.40 41.38 -20.86
CA LYS A 320 -23.51 42.77 -21.28
C LYS A 320 -22.21 43.31 -21.88
N LEU A 321 -21.05 42.90 -21.38
CA LEU A 321 -19.74 43.32 -21.87
C LEU A 321 -19.35 42.59 -23.16
N LEU A 322 -19.84 41.37 -23.34
CA LEU A 322 -19.47 40.49 -24.45
C LEU A 322 -20.28 40.73 -25.73
N LYS A 323 -21.52 41.25 -25.60
CA LYS A 323 -22.41 41.48 -26.72
C LYS A 323 -21.83 42.40 -27.81
N HIS A 324 -20.97 43.35 -27.42
CA HIS A 324 -20.34 44.28 -28.35
C HIS A 324 -19.26 43.65 -29.25
N ILE A 325 -18.77 42.49 -28.89
CA ILE A 325 -17.70 41.75 -29.59
C ILE A 325 -18.18 40.43 -30.22
N GLY A 326 -19.51 40.16 -30.23
CA GLY A 326 -20.07 38.96 -30.83
C GLY A 326 -19.81 37.67 -30.09
N VAL A 327 -19.46 37.76 -28.79
CA VAL A 327 -19.19 36.59 -27.93
C VAL A 327 -20.40 36.33 -27.05
N SER A 328 -20.88 35.09 -27.06
CA SER A 328 -22.05 34.64 -26.25
C SER A 328 -21.70 34.47 -24.79
N SER A 329 -20.55 33.87 -24.48
CA SER A 329 -20.05 33.72 -23.12
C SER A 329 -18.53 33.66 -23.06
N ALA A 330 -17.96 34.15 -21.98
CA ALA A 330 -16.53 34.02 -21.70
C ALA A 330 -16.29 33.76 -20.22
N ARG A 331 -15.40 32.81 -19.89
CA ARG A 331 -14.98 32.46 -18.54
C ARG A 331 -13.46 32.40 -18.50
N ILE A 332 -12.86 33.11 -17.54
CA ILE A 332 -11.43 33.04 -17.23
C ILE A 332 -11.30 32.18 -15.95
N HIS A 333 -10.35 31.29 -15.90
CA HIS A 333 -10.11 30.49 -14.70
C HIS A 333 -8.62 30.26 -14.46
N ILE A 334 -8.28 30.11 -13.21
CA ILE A 334 -7.01 29.58 -12.73
C ILE A 334 -7.25 28.26 -12.03
N SER A 335 -6.33 27.31 -12.20
CA SER A 335 -6.39 26.04 -11.50
C SER A 335 -5.03 25.60 -11.01
N ALA A 336 -5.03 24.82 -9.94
CA ALA A 336 -3.85 24.16 -9.43
C ALA A 336 -4.17 22.71 -9.07
N GLU A 337 -3.22 21.81 -9.35
CA GLU A 337 -3.31 20.40 -9.00
C GLU A 337 -2.20 20.01 -8.03
N ASN A 338 -2.54 19.10 -7.11
CA ASN A 338 -1.63 18.59 -6.08
C ASN A 338 -0.95 19.70 -5.27
N LEU A 339 -1.70 20.77 -4.94
CA LEU A 339 -1.15 22.03 -4.42
C LEU A 339 -0.41 21.81 -3.10
N PHE A 340 -0.96 21.03 -2.18
CA PHE A 340 -0.28 20.61 -0.97
C PHE A 340 -0.75 19.23 -0.50
N THR A 341 0.11 18.56 0.26
CA THR A 341 -0.15 17.27 0.90
C THR A 341 0.26 17.37 2.36
N ILE A 342 -0.64 16.95 3.25
CA ILE A 342 -0.37 16.82 4.69
C ILE A 342 -0.18 15.34 4.95
N THR A 343 0.99 14.95 5.46
CA THR A 343 1.36 13.56 5.72
C THR A 343 2.48 13.47 6.76
N LYS A 344 2.61 12.31 7.39
CA LYS A 344 3.77 11.95 8.25
C LYS A 344 4.80 11.11 7.49
N TRP A 345 4.55 10.79 6.22
CA TRP A 345 5.49 10.06 5.39
C TRP A 345 6.73 10.92 5.10
N PRO A 346 7.93 10.45 5.45
CA PRO A 346 9.17 11.24 5.25
C PRO A 346 9.69 11.20 3.81
N GLY A 347 9.19 10.28 2.96
CA GLY A 347 9.59 10.16 1.56
C GLY A 347 8.91 11.16 0.63
N LEU A 348 9.20 11.07 -0.66
CA LEU A 348 8.75 12.02 -1.68
C LEU A 348 7.24 12.11 -1.83
N ASP A 349 6.53 10.97 -1.83
CA ASP A 349 5.08 10.94 -2.04
C ASP A 349 4.45 9.76 -1.29
N PRO A 350 3.47 10.00 -0.38
CA PRO A 350 2.81 8.94 0.37
C PRO A 350 1.88 8.08 -0.48
N GLU A 351 1.46 8.53 -1.66
CA GLU A 351 0.60 7.78 -2.59
C GLU A 351 1.42 6.80 -3.45
N LYS A 352 2.59 7.25 -3.90
CA LYS A 352 3.49 6.48 -4.75
C LYS A 352 4.64 5.91 -3.95
N LEU A 353 4.45 4.73 -3.40
CA LEU A 353 5.47 4.05 -2.61
C LEU A 353 6.37 3.18 -3.50
N PRO A 354 7.66 3.03 -3.16
CA PRO A 354 8.53 2.11 -3.85
C PRO A 354 8.01 0.68 -3.71
N LYS A 355 7.97 -0.07 -4.80
CA LYS A 355 7.60 -1.48 -4.81
C LYS A 355 8.78 -2.40 -4.46
N SER A 356 9.98 -1.97 -4.78
CA SER A 356 11.23 -2.62 -4.40
C SER A 356 12.24 -1.58 -3.95
N GLY A 357 13.27 -1.98 -3.18
CA GLY A 357 14.26 -1.07 -2.60
C GLY A 357 15.11 -0.27 -3.62
N SER A 358 15.02 -0.59 -4.91
CA SER A 358 15.73 0.11 -5.99
C SER A 358 14.86 1.04 -6.82
N GLU A 359 13.53 0.98 -6.68
CA GLU A 359 12.60 1.82 -7.43
C GLU A 359 12.22 3.06 -6.63
N ILE A 360 12.58 4.23 -7.18
CA ILE A 360 12.07 5.50 -6.65
C ILE A 360 10.96 5.95 -7.60
N PRO A 361 9.70 5.92 -7.13
CA PRO A 361 8.61 6.41 -7.94
C PRO A 361 8.72 7.92 -8.12
N TYR A 362 8.50 8.39 -9.33
CA TYR A 362 8.46 9.81 -9.60
C TYR A 362 7.29 10.45 -8.83
N PRO A 363 7.53 11.51 -8.02
CA PRO A 363 6.48 12.14 -7.22
C PRO A 363 5.43 12.82 -8.10
N LEU A 364 4.24 13.03 -7.53
CA LEU A 364 3.21 13.82 -8.19
C LEU A 364 3.63 15.28 -8.28
N MET A 365 3.55 15.82 -9.51
CA MET A 365 3.88 17.21 -9.78
C MET A 365 2.77 18.15 -9.35
N LYS A 366 3.15 19.36 -8.90
CA LYS A 366 2.22 20.47 -8.76
C LYS A 366 2.06 21.14 -10.11
N ASN A 367 0.83 21.25 -10.60
CA ASN A 367 0.52 21.90 -11.86
C ASN A 367 -0.29 23.18 -11.60
N TYR A 368 0.01 24.22 -12.34
CA TYR A 368 -0.74 25.48 -12.33
C TYR A 368 -1.16 25.79 -13.75
N SER A 369 -2.40 26.17 -13.93
CA SER A 369 -2.95 26.49 -15.24
C SER A 369 -3.77 27.77 -15.21
N LEU A 370 -3.71 28.53 -16.30
CA LEU A 370 -4.60 29.62 -16.62
C LEU A 370 -5.35 29.27 -17.88
N GLY A 371 -6.66 29.40 -17.88
CA GLY A 371 -7.50 29.05 -19.02
C GLY A 371 -8.55 30.11 -19.30
N ILE A 372 -8.94 30.21 -20.56
CA ILE A 372 -10.03 31.06 -21.04
C ILE A 372 -10.96 30.22 -21.91
N ASN A 373 -12.22 30.15 -21.54
CA ASN A 373 -13.26 29.49 -22.31
C ASN A 373 -14.11 30.56 -22.97
N VAL A 374 -14.26 30.50 -24.30
CA VAL A 374 -15.06 31.48 -25.09
C VAL A 374 -16.06 30.70 -25.94
N THR A 375 -17.32 31.12 -25.91
CA THR A 375 -18.36 30.63 -26.80
C THR A 375 -18.82 31.78 -27.68
N LEU A 376 -18.75 31.59 -29.00
CA LEU A 376 -19.17 32.54 -30.03
C LEU A 376 -20.67 32.47 -30.29
#